data_d2a6d11cb381069587439743040f0cc3
#
_entry.id   d2a6d11cb381069587439743040f0cc3
#
_cell.length_a   1.000
_cell.length_b   1.000
_cell.length_c   1.000
_cell.angle_alpha   90.00
_cell.angle_beta   90.00
_cell.angle_gamma   90.00
#
_symmetry.space_group_name_H-M   'P 1'
#
loop_
_entity.id
_entity.type
_entity.pdbx_description
1 polymer ?
#
loop_
_entity_poly.entity_id
_entity_poly.type
_entity_poly.pdbx_seq_one_letter_code
_entity_poly.pdbx_strand_id
1 'polypeptide(L)'
;TAGGGRNIVCDQESKNRVFENLYKELTLRQEEKVHGRFNIVFVMEDHGIKSHPISKFIEHASELDTVFLFFESKLPLLPLYCSRIIDIFDHESAMLYDSQNKMEKKYFEYESVSDDRLQNAVQILAPVECEEISLAGTLRKNISLFELLGINSVAGLNLSERWHASKIYETMAVPLGVNVKNETGDLDLH
;
A
#
# COMPACT_ATOMS: atom_id res chain seq x y z
N THR A 1 6.20 -12.53 -15.89
CA THR A 1 5.47 -11.29 -15.59
C THR A 1 5.84 -10.84 -14.17
N ALA A 2 6.73 -9.86 -14.07
CA ALA A 2 7.13 -9.30 -12.77
C ALA A 2 6.02 -8.39 -12.27
N GLY A 3 5.11 -8.91 -11.44
CA GLY A 3 4.13 -8.13 -10.71
C GLY A 3 4.85 -7.24 -9.71
N GLY A 4 4.89 -5.93 -9.95
CA GLY A 4 5.27 -4.96 -8.92
C GLY A 4 4.15 -4.93 -7.89
N GLY A 5 4.45 -5.20 -6.63
CA GLY A 5 3.50 -5.00 -5.53
C GLY A 5 3.30 -3.51 -5.28
N ARG A 6 2.05 -3.08 -5.09
CA ARG A 6 1.71 -1.75 -4.62
C ARG A 6 1.18 -1.88 -3.20
N ASN A 7 1.75 -1.12 -2.27
CA ASN A 7 1.27 -1.05 -0.91
C ASN A 7 0.72 0.36 -0.65
N ILE A 8 -0.57 0.47 -0.39
CA ILE A 8 -1.20 1.71 0.05
C ILE A 8 -1.48 1.56 1.53
N VAL A 9 -1.04 2.51 2.33
CA VAL A 9 -1.11 2.48 3.78
C VAL A 9 -1.90 3.68 4.26
N CYS A 10 -3.02 3.42 4.91
CA CYS A 10 -3.92 4.46 5.42
C CYS A 10 -4.07 4.42 6.95
N ASP A 11 -3.60 3.36 7.62
CA ASP A 11 -3.71 3.21 9.06
C ASP A 11 -2.33 3.04 9.74
N GLN A 12 -2.28 3.31 11.05
CA GLN A 12 -1.05 3.33 11.83
C GLN A 12 -0.39 1.94 11.95
N GLU A 13 -1.18 0.89 12.03
CA GLU A 13 -0.67 -0.48 12.21
C GLU A 13 -0.01 -0.98 10.92
N SER A 14 -0.70 -0.82 9.79
CA SER A 14 -0.17 -1.16 8.47
C SER A 14 1.07 -0.33 8.14
N LYS A 15 1.09 0.96 8.53
CA LYS A 15 2.26 1.82 8.39
C LYS A 15 3.48 1.26 9.13
N ASN A 16 3.33 0.93 10.41
CA ASN A 16 4.45 0.42 11.20
C ASN A 16 5.01 -0.87 10.58
N ARG A 17 4.12 -1.75 10.11
CA ARG A 17 4.51 -3.00 9.45
C ARG A 17 5.27 -2.77 8.15
N VAL A 18 4.79 -1.83 7.31
CA VAL A 18 5.49 -1.48 6.06
C VAL A 18 6.86 -0.88 6.37
N PHE A 19 6.96 0.00 7.37
CA PHE A 19 8.24 0.56 7.79
C PHE A 19 9.22 -0.50 8.31
N GLU A 20 8.74 -1.45 9.10
CA GLU A 20 9.59 -2.55 9.58
C GLU A 20 10.09 -3.44 8.44
N ASN A 21 9.21 -3.78 7.50
CA ASN A 21 9.57 -4.61 6.36
C ASN A 21 10.57 -3.89 5.45
N LEU A 22 10.30 -2.63 5.14
CA LEU A 22 11.21 -1.81 4.34
C LEU A 22 12.55 -1.59 5.06
N TYR A 23 12.53 -1.39 6.37
CA TYR A 23 13.75 -1.30 7.18
C TYR A 23 14.59 -2.56 7.10
N LYS A 24 13.97 -3.74 7.26
CA LYS A 24 14.65 -5.05 7.13
C LYS A 24 15.24 -5.24 5.74
N GLU A 25 14.48 -4.91 4.70
CA GLU A 25 14.92 -5.01 3.32
C GLU A 25 16.12 -4.10 3.04
N LEU A 26 16.04 -2.82 3.43
CA LEU A 26 17.14 -1.87 3.23
C LEU A 26 18.39 -2.25 4.04
N THR A 27 18.22 -2.78 5.25
CA THR A 27 19.34 -3.29 6.06
C THR A 27 20.02 -4.45 5.34
N LEU A 28 19.26 -5.43 4.85
CA LEU A 28 19.79 -6.55 4.11
C LEU A 28 20.56 -6.11 2.84
N ARG A 29 19.98 -5.18 2.08
CA ARG A 29 20.64 -4.63 0.88
C ARG A 29 21.96 -3.94 1.20
N GLN A 30 21.99 -3.19 2.32
CA GLN A 30 23.22 -2.50 2.76
C GLN A 30 24.30 -3.48 3.22
N GLU A 31 23.94 -4.52 3.97
CA GLU A 31 24.88 -5.50 4.52
C GLU A 31 25.42 -6.44 3.45
N GLU A 32 24.55 -6.98 2.63
CA GLU A 32 24.90 -7.98 1.62
C GLU A 32 25.32 -7.37 0.28
N LYS A 33 25.16 -6.05 0.10
CA LYS A 33 25.38 -5.33 -1.17
C LYS A 33 24.61 -5.95 -2.35
N VAL A 34 23.41 -6.42 -2.07
CA VAL A 34 22.53 -7.05 -3.06
C VAL A 34 21.62 -6.00 -3.66
N HIS A 35 21.59 -5.96 -5.00
CA HIS A 35 20.61 -5.17 -5.72
C HIS A 35 19.28 -5.92 -5.83
N GLY A 36 18.18 -5.21 -5.62
CA GLY A 36 16.83 -5.77 -5.65
C GLY A 36 15.93 -5.08 -6.67
N ARG A 37 14.63 -5.24 -6.47
CA ARG A 37 13.64 -4.44 -7.22
C ARG A 37 13.74 -2.99 -6.78
N PHE A 38 13.61 -2.08 -7.74
CA PHE A 38 13.57 -0.66 -7.43
C PHE A 38 12.30 -0.30 -6.67
N ASN A 39 12.45 0.33 -5.52
CA ASN A 39 11.35 0.78 -4.67
C ASN A 39 11.14 2.28 -4.84
N ILE A 40 9.88 2.68 -5.01
CA ILE A 40 9.46 4.08 -4.95
C ILE A 40 8.51 4.24 -3.77
N VAL A 41 8.90 5.06 -2.80
CA VAL A 41 8.14 5.31 -1.58
C VAL A 41 7.56 6.71 -1.63
N PHE A 42 6.24 6.83 -1.76
CA PHE A 42 5.52 8.09 -1.69
C PHE A 42 5.14 8.38 -0.23
N VAL A 43 5.59 9.48 0.29
CA VAL A 43 5.30 9.94 1.67
C VAL A 43 4.40 11.16 1.57
N MET A 44 3.11 10.93 1.79
CA MET A 44 2.07 11.97 1.75
C MET A 44 1.86 12.49 3.17
N GLU A 45 2.57 13.47 3.62
CA GLU A 45 2.70 13.96 4.99
C GLU A 45 3.69 13.15 5.85
N ASP A 46 4.25 13.81 6.87
CA ASP A 46 5.19 13.15 7.81
C ASP A 46 4.44 12.29 8.82
N HIS A 47 4.22 11.05 8.49
CA HIS A 47 3.61 10.07 9.38
C HIS A 47 4.62 9.43 10.37
N GLY A 48 5.61 10.18 10.80
CA GLY A 48 6.63 9.71 11.77
C GLY A 48 7.82 9.00 11.14
N ILE A 49 8.02 9.11 9.82
CA ILE A 49 9.16 8.50 9.12
C ILE A 49 10.49 9.12 9.59
N LYS A 50 10.49 10.41 9.96
CA LYS A 50 11.68 11.13 10.47
C LYS A 50 12.16 10.57 11.81
N SER A 51 11.26 10.08 12.64
CA SER A 51 11.57 9.49 13.94
C SER A 51 11.78 7.97 13.89
N HIS A 52 11.45 7.33 12.78
CA HIS A 52 11.64 5.90 12.60
C HIS A 52 13.10 5.58 12.19
N PRO A 53 13.67 4.43 12.60
CA PRO A 53 15.03 4.02 12.21
C PRO A 53 15.29 3.96 10.71
N ILE A 54 14.25 3.87 9.89
CA ILE A 54 14.34 3.90 8.42
C ILE A 54 14.92 5.22 7.89
N SER A 55 14.80 6.30 8.67
CA SER A 55 15.33 7.62 8.30
C SER A 55 16.82 7.62 7.98
N LYS A 56 17.59 6.72 8.60
CA LYS A 56 19.04 6.58 8.34
C LYS A 56 19.38 6.19 6.89
N PHE A 57 18.41 5.53 6.19
CA PHE A 57 18.63 5.09 4.82
C PHE A 57 18.23 6.13 3.77
N ILE A 58 17.43 7.16 4.14
CA ILE A 58 16.79 8.03 3.16
C ILE A 58 17.82 8.83 2.37
N GLU A 59 18.89 9.32 3.00
CA GLU A 59 19.92 10.08 2.35
C GLU A 59 20.66 9.29 1.26
N HIS A 60 20.87 8.00 1.47
CA HIS A 60 21.59 7.11 0.57
C HIS A 60 20.68 6.04 -0.07
N ALA A 61 19.37 6.28 -0.06
CA ALA A 61 18.39 5.30 -0.53
C ALA A 61 18.59 4.90 -2.00
N SER A 62 19.09 5.80 -2.84
CA SER A 62 19.38 5.52 -4.24
C SER A 62 20.45 4.43 -4.45
N GLU A 63 21.38 4.31 -3.51
CA GLU A 63 22.42 3.26 -3.52
C GLU A 63 21.83 1.89 -3.17
N LEU A 64 20.64 1.90 -2.59
CA LEU A 64 19.86 0.71 -2.19
C LEU A 64 18.66 0.47 -3.11
N ASP A 65 18.70 0.93 -4.36
CA ASP A 65 17.61 0.82 -5.33
C ASP A 65 16.26 1.35 -4.80
N THR A 66 16.29 2.44 -4.02
CA THR A 66 15.10 3.00 -3.39
C THR A 66 15.09 4.52 -3.53
N VAL A 67 13.91 5.08 -3.80
CA VAL A 67 13.69 6.53 -3.83
C VAL A 67 12.52 6.88 -2.93
N PHE A 68 12.70 7.89 -2.10
CA PHE A 68 11.64 8.49 -1.30
C PHE A 68 11.18 9.81 -1.93
N LEU A 69 9.89 9.96 -2.13
CA LEU A 69 9.23 11.16 -2.63
C LEU A 69 8.35 11.73 -1.53
N PHE A 70 8.74 12.87 -0.98
CA PHE A 70 8.00 13.56 0.09
C PHE A 70 7.09 14.62 -0.52
N PHE A 71 5.83 14.63 -0.10
CA PHE A 71 4.84 15.62 -0.50
C PHE A 71 4.46 16.44 0.74
N GLU A 72 4.82 17.71 0.75
CA GLU A 72 4.59 18.61 1.87
C GLU A 72 3.98 19.92 1.38
N SER A 73 3.12 20.51 2.17
CA SER A 73 2.48 21.78 1.84
C SER A 73 3.41 23.00 1.97
N LYS A 74 4.51 22.85 2.70
CA LYS A 74 5.46 23.94 2.98
C LYS A 74 6.89 23.41 2.99
N LEU A 75 7.79 24.17 2.38
CA LEU A 75 9.22 23.86 2.31
C LEU A 75 9.88 23.51 3.67
N PRO A 76 9.61 24.21 4.79
CA PRO A 76 10.21 23.88 6.08
C PRO A 76 9.79 22.53 6.66
N LEU A 77 8.73 21.91 6.14
CA LEU A 77 8.26 20.58 6.56
C LEU A 77 9.02 19.46 5.87
N LEU A 78 9.69 19.74 4.75
CA LEU A 78 10.50 18.73 4.08
C LEU A 78 11.68 18.29 4.94
N PRO A 79 12.05 17.02 4.89
CA PRO A 79 13.28 16.53 5.51
C PRO A 79 14.53 17.22 4.96
N LEU A 80 15.48 17.52 5.84
CA LEU A 80 16.73 18.21 5.45
C LEU A 80 17.60 17.42 4.47
N TYR A 81 17.41 16.11 4.41
CA TYR A 81 18.16 15.21 3.51
C TYR A 81 17.51 15.06 2.11
N CYS A 82 16.44 15.80 1.79
CA CYS A 82 15.94 15.86 0.43
C CYS A 82 16.97 16.55 -0.46
N SER A 83 17.55 15.79 -1.40
CA SER A 83 18.59 16.32 -2.31
C SER A 83 17.99 17.20 -3.41
N ARG A 84 16.82 16.85 -3.92
CA ARG A 84 16.12 17.59 -4.97
C ARG A 84 14.76 18.02 -4.50
N ILE A 85 14.40 19.27 -4.81
CA ILE A 85 13.15 19.89 -4.40
C ILE A 85 12.44 20.42 -5.65
N ILE A 86 11.18 20.05 -5.78
CA ILE A 86 10.26 20.65 -6.76
C ILE A 86 9.33 21.56 -5.95
N ASP A 87 9.42 22.85 -6.20
CA ASP A 87 8.56 23.86 -5.59
C ASP A 87 7.50 24.28 -6.61
N ILE A 88 6.24 24.01 -6.28
CA ILE A 88 5.08 24.26 -7.15
C ILE A 88 4.45 25.57 -6.72
N PHE A 89 4.46 26.57 -7.60
CA PHE A 89 3.96 27.90 -7.28
C PHE A 89 2.48 28.06 -7.59
N ASP A 90 2.06 27.49 -8.71
CA ASP A 90 0.70 27.58 -9.21
C ASP A 90 0.34 26.32 -10.04
N HIS A 91 -0.78 26.36 -10.80
CA HIS A 91 -1.28 25.22 -11.56
C HIS A 91 -0.46 24.89 -12.82
N GLU A 92 0.50 25.72 -13.20
CA GLU A 92 1.24 25.57 -14.46
C GLU A 92 2.75 25.71 -14.29
N SER A 93 3.22 26.28 -13.16
CA SER A 93 4.62 26.65 -12.98
C SER A 93 5.24 26.01 -11.75
N ALA A 94 6.42 25.47 -11.95
CA ALA A 94 7.22 24.88 -10.87
C ALA A 94 8.71 25.17 -11.07
N MET A 95 9.47 24.99 -9.99
CA MET A 95 10.91 25.15 -9.97
C MET A 95 11.57 23.91 -9.36
N LEU A 96 12.53 23.36 -10.09
CA LEU A 96 13.40 22.30 -9.60
C LEU A 96 14.75 22.90 -9.19
N TYR A 97 15.23 22.57 -8.01
CA TYR A 97 16.56 22.91 -7.54
C TYR A 97 17.16 21.86 -6.62
N ASP A 98 18.48 21.86 -6.54
CA ASP A 98 19.20 21.05 -5.58
C ASP A 98 19.23 21.74 -4.21
N SER A 99 18.97 21.01 -3.13
CA SER A 99 18.93 21.56 -1.76
C SER A 99 20.31 22.08 -1.31
N GLN A 100 21.39 21.47 -1.79
CA GLN A 100 22.76 21.85 -1.47
C GLN A 100 23.29 22.96 -2.40
N ASN A 101 22.87 22.93 -3.67
CA ASN A 101 23.25 23.94 -4.68
C ASN A 101 22.05 24.78 -5.14
N LYS A 102 21.60 25.69 -4.29
CA LYS A 102 20.47 26.58 -4.58
C LYS A 102 20.67 27.55 -5.77
N MET A 103 21.86 27.58 -6.34
CA MET A 103 22.17 28.44 -7.50
C MET A 103 21.64 27.87 -8.82
N GLU A 104 21.53 26.55 -8.95
CA GLU A 104 20.98 25.89 -10.14
C GLU A 104 19.48 25.69 -10.02
N LYS A 105 18.73 26.73 -10.33
CA LYS A 105 17.28 26.69 -10.37
C LYS A 105 16.81 26.50 -11.81
N LYS A 106 15.98 25.46 -12.04
CA LYS A 106 15.35 25.20 -13.33
C LYS A 106 13.85 25.44 -13.21
N TYR A 107 13.37 26.44 -13.89
CA TYR A 107 11.95 26.71 -14.00
C TYR A 107 11.36 25.87 -15.14
N PHE A 108 10.18 25.34 -14.95
CA PHE A 108 9.46 24.57 -15.96
C PHE A 108 7.95 24.74 -15.81
N GLU A 109 7.26 24.58 -16.90
CA GLU A 109 5.81 24.53 -16.96
C GLU A 109 5.37 23.06 -16.96
N TYR A 110 4.22 22.78 -16.39
CA TYR A 110 3.63 21.45 -16.36
C TYR A 110 2.12 21.53 -16.62
N GLU A 111 1.56 20.46 -17.17
CA GLU A 111 0.13 20.35 -17.34
C GLU A 111 -0.55 19.99 -16.02
N SER A 112 -1.46 20.85 -15.55
CA SER A 112 -2.29 20.56 -14.41
C SER A 112 -3.46 19.64 -14.81
N VAL A 113 -3.86 18.78 -13.90
CA VAL A 113 -5.06 17.97 -14.05
C VAL A 113 -6.25 18.77 -13.51
N SER A 114 -7.25 19.02 -14.34
CA SER A 114 -8.49 19.69 -13.89
C SER A 114 -9.23 18.80 -12.87
N ASP A 115 -9.96 19.45 -11.96
CA ASP A 115 -10.76 18.75 -10.95
C ASP A 115 -11.75 17.75 -11.56
N ASP A 116 -12.35 18.09 -12.69
CA ASP A 116 -13.26 17.19 -13.41
C ASP A 116 -12.56 15.91 -13.92
N ARG A 117 -11.33 16.03 -14.43
CA ARG A 117 -10.53 14.88 -14.84
C ARG A 117 -10.12 14.04 -13.64
N LEU A 118 -9.76 14.68 -12.53
CA LEU A 118 -9.41 14.00 -11.29
C LEU A 118 -10.62 13.23 -10.73
N GLN A 119 -11.79 13.87 -10.65
CA GLN A 119 -13.02 13.23 -10.19
C GLN A 119 -13.42 12.04 -11.08
N ASN A 120 -13.31 12.21 -12.39
CA ASN A 120 -13.61 11.13 -13.33
C ASN A 120 -12.63 9.95 -13.16
N ALA A 121 -11.34 10.22 -12.99
CA ALA A 121 -10.35 9.19 -12.74
C ALA A 121 -10.64 8.45 -11.42
N VAL A 122 -11.00 9.17 -10.36
CA VAL A 122 -11.39 8.57 -9.07
C VAL A 122 -12.63 7.69 -9.23
N GLN A 123 -13.65 8.14 -9.96
CA GLN A 123 -14.86 7.34 -10.20
C GLN A 123 -14.57 6.08 -11.01
N ILE A 124 -13.68 6.14 -11.99
CA ILE A 124 -13.25 4.97 -12.78
C ILE A 124 -12.44 3.99 -11.94
N LEU A 125 -11.63 4.49 -11.02
CA LEU A 125 -10.75 3.66 -10.18
C LEU A 125 -11.45 3.15 -8.91
N ALA A 126 -12.50 3.81 -8.44
CA ALA A 126 -13.23 3.44 -7.22
C ALA A 126 -13.74 1.98 -7.20
N PRO A 127 -14.26 1.40 -8.29
CA PRO A 127 -14.69 0.01 -8.31
C PRO A 127 -13.54 -0.99 -8.50
N VAL A 128 -12.30 -0.52 -8.74
CA VAL A 128 -11.14 -1.39 -8.86
C VAL A 128 -10.74 -1.85 -7.46
N GLU A 129 -11.09 -3.08 -7.12
CA GLU A 129 -10.60 -3.73 -5.90
C GLU A 129 -9.08 -3.86 -6.03
N CYS A 130 -8.36 -3.05 -5.27
CA CYS A 130 -6.96 -3.34 -5.01
C CYS A 130 -6.96 -4.52 -4.05
N GLU A 131 -6.43 -5.68 -4.47
CA GLU A 131 -6.06 -6.71 -3.50
C GLU A 131 -5.13 -6.02 -2.50
N GLU A 132 -5.62 -5.75 -1.29
CA GLU A 132 -4.73 -5.54 -0.18
C GLU A 132 -3.84 -6.77 -0.17
N ILE A 133 -2.56 -6.59 -0.47
CA ILE A 133 -1.59 -7.63 -0.24
C ILE A 133 -1.59 -7.80 1.28
N SER A 134 -2.45 -8.70 1.74
CA SER A 134 -2.43 -9.20 3.08
C SER A 134 -1.03 -9.78 3.25
N LEU A 135 -0.15 -9.00 3.85
CA LEU A 135 1.16 -9.46 4.26
C LEU A 135 0.91 -10.75 5.02
N ALA A 136 1.44 -11.83 4.51
CA ALA A 136 1.18 -13.18 4.98
C ALA A 136 1.15 -13.23 6.52
N GLY A 137 -0.02 -13.48 7.07
CA GLY A 137 -0.19 -13.66 8.51
C GLY A 137 -1.21 -12.75 9.21
N THR A 138 -1.90 -11.83 8.52
CA THR A 138 -3.00 -11.09 9.12
C THR A 138 -4.33 -11.66 8.72
N LEU A 139 -5.16 -11.96 9.70
CA LEU A 139 -6.57 -12.28 9.48
C LEU A 139 -7.25 -11.13 8.74
N ARG A 140 -7.97 -11.44 7.67
CA ARG A 140 -8.84 -10.46 7.02
C ARG A 140 -9.84 -9.93 8.04
N LYS A 141 -9.91 -8.61 8.22
CA LYS A 141 -10.88 -8.00 9.15
C LYS A 141 -12.32 -8.22 8.72
N ASN A 142 -12.54 -8.31 7.42
CA ASN A 142 -13.86 -8.49 6.83
C ASN A 142 -13.79 -9.55 5.73
N ILE A 143 -14.71 -10.48 5.77
CA ILE A 143 -14.99 -11.42 4.69
C ILE A 143 -16.49 -11.37 4.42
N SER A 144 -16.89 -11.29 3.16
CA SER A 144 -18.30 -11.35 2.82
C SER A 144 -18.84 -12.77 2.96
N LEU A 145 -20.13 -12.90 3.21
CA LEU A 145 -20.79 -14.21 3.28
C LEU A 145 -20.61 -14.99 1.96
N PHE A 146 -20.62 -14.29 0.83
CA PHE A 146 -20.44 -14.92 -0.48
C PHE A 146 -19.04 -15.49 -0.67
N GLU A 147 -18.02 -14.75 -0.24
CA GLU A 147 -16.62 -15.24 -0.25
C GLU A 147 -16.47 -16.45 0.68
N LEU A 148 -17.04 -16.38 1.90
CA LEU A 148 -16.99 -17.48 2.87
C LEU A 148 -17.63 -18.75 2.33
N LEU A 149 -18.72 -18.61 1.58
CA LEU A 149 -19.46 -19.71 0.98
C LEU A 149 -18.92 -20.12 -0.40
N GLY A 150 -17.93 -19.42 -0.94
CA GLY A 150 -17.35 -19.69 -2.26
C GLY A 150 -18.30 -19.46 -3.42
N ILE A 151 -19.22 -18.48 -3.31
CA ILE A 151 -20.24 -18.16 -4.31
C ILE A 151 -20.14 -16.72 -4.77
N ASN A 152 -20.54 -16.44 -6.02
CA ASN A 152 -20.46 -15.11 -6.61
C ASN A 152 -21.81 -14.38 -6.68
N SER A 153 -22.91 -15.04 -6.35
CA SER A 153 -24.25 -14.46 -6.41
C SER A 153 -25.25 -15.23 -5.54
N VAL A 154 -26.39 -14.60 -5.25
CA VAL A 154 -27.50 -15.24 -4.52
C VAL A 154 -28.02 -16.49 -5.24
N ALA A 155 -28.03 -16.50 -6.57
CA ALA A 155 -28.43 -17.69 -7.35
C ALA A 155 -27.48 -18.87 -7.14
N GLY A 156 -26.20 -18.62 -6.85
CA GLY A 156 -25.19 -19.64 -6.55
C GLY A 156 -25.33 -20.27 -5.16
N LEU A 157 -26.21 -19.74 -4.30
CA LEU A 157 -26.47 -20.30 -2.97
C LEU A 157 -27.02 -21.72 -3.00
N ASN A 158 -27.84 -22.05 -4.01
CA ASN A 158 -28.39 -23.40 -4.26
C ASN A 158 -28.90 -24.08 -2.99
N LEU A 159 -29.73 -23.36 -2.21
CA LEU A 159 -30.14 -23.73 -0.85
C LEU A 159 -30.74 -25.16 -0.79
N SER A 160 -31.50 -25.54 -1.79
CA SER A 160 -32.12 -26.86 -1.85
C SER A 160 -31.09 -27.98 -1.90
N GLU A 161 -30.07 -27.86 -2.74
CA GLU A 161 -29.00 -28.86 -2.85
C GLU A 161 -28.14 -28.90 -1.59
N ARG A 162 -27.83 -27.73 -1.02
CA ARG A 162 -27.06 -27.62 0.24
C ARG A 162 -27.81 -28.28 1.40
N TRP A 163 -29.12 -28.08 1.50
CA TRP A 163 -29.93 -28.72 2.53
C TRP A 163 -30.02 -30.25 2.34
N HIS A 164 -30.14 -30.73 1.12
CA HIS A 164 -30.12 -32.17 0.87
C HIS A 164 -28.75 -32.81 1.11
N ALA A 165 -27.68 -32.07 0.88
CA ALA A 165 -26.31 -32.54 1.14
C ALA A 165 -25.92 -32.44 2.63
N SER A 166 -26.60 -31.56 3.40
CA SER A 166 -26.35 -31.39 4.83
C SER A 166 -26.88 -32.55 5.64
N LYS A 167 -25.99 -33.25 6.33
CA LYS A 167 -26.32 -34.36 7.22
C LYS A 167 -26.17 -33.88 8.68
N ILE A 168 -27.16 -33.13 9.15
CA ILE A 168 -27.19 -32.55 10.51
C ILE A 168 -26.95 -33.57 11.62
N TYR A 169 -27.33 -34.82 11.37
CA TYR A 169 -27.14 -35.95 12.31
C TYR A 169 -25.70 -36.49 12.32
N GLU A 170 -24.86 -36.12 11.35
CA GLU A 170 -23.44 -36.51 11.30
C GLU A 170 -22.53 -35.36 11.74
N THR A 171 -22.84 -34.12 11.37
CA THR A 171 -22.05 -32.94 11.70
C THR A 171 -22.92 -31.69 11.71
N MET A 172 -22.65 -30.77 12.67
CA MET A 172 -23.27 -29.46 12.72
C MET A 172 -22.19 -28.36 12.40
N ALA A 173 -21.30 -28.69 11.50
CA ALA A 173 -20.23 -27.78 11.10
C ALA A 173 -20.76 -26.55 10.33
N VAL A 174 -20.39 -25.37 10.78
CA VAL A 174 -20.75 -24.09 10.17
C VAL A 174 -19.49 -23.27 9.92
N PRO A 175 -19.28 -22.74 8.71
CA PRO A 175 -18.15 -21.90 8.43
C PRO A 175 -18.26 -20.58 9.20
N LEU A 176 -17.26 -20.29 10.04
CA LEU A 176 -17.19 -19.06 10.84
C LEU A 176 -16.35 -17.96 10.22
N GLY A 177 -15.38 -18.33 9.40
CA GLY A 177 -14.44 -17.38 8.85
C GLY A 177 -13.31 -18.06 8.13
N VAL A 178 -12.24 -17.30 7.87
CA VAL A 178 -11.02 -17.83 7.25
C VAL A 178 -9.83 -17.61 8.18
N ASN A 179 -8.89 -18.54 8.14
CA ASN A 179 -7.63 -18.42 8.86
C ASN A 179 -6.63 -17.52 8.09
N VAL A 180 -5.45 -17.33 8.66
CA VAL A 180 -4.35 -16.53 8.04
C VAL A 180 -3.86 -17.09 6.70
N LYS A 181 -4.18 -18.35 6.38
CA LYS A 181 -3.86 -18.99 5.09
C LYS A 181 -5.02 -18.89 4.10
N ASN A 182 -6.10 -18.18 4.44
CA ASN A 182 -7.34 -18.09 3.66
C ASN A 182 -8.11 -19.41 3.54
N GLU A 183 -7.89 -20.34 4.48
CA GLU A 183 -8.63 -21.59 4.58
C GLU A 183 -9.86 -21.39 5.47
N THR A 184 -11.01 -21.92 5.09
CA THR A 184 -12.24 -21.81 5.87
C THR A 184 -12.09 -22.54 7.21
N GLY A 185 -12.39 -21.84 8.29
CA GLY A 185 -12.47 -22.42 9.62
C GLY A 185 -13.91 -22.73 9.97
N ASP A 186 -14.21 -23.99 10.22
CA ASP A 186 -15.55 -24.46 10.58
C ASP A 186 -15.67 -24.65 12.09
N LEU A 187 -16.82 -24.28 12.64
CA LEU A 187 -17.23 -24.66 14.00
C LEU A 187 -18.16 -25.85 13.90
N ASP A 188 -17.76 -26.98 14.49
CA ASP A 188 -18.62 -28.12 14.67
C ASP A 188 -19.20 -28.11 16.09
N LEU A 189 -20.54 -28.17 16.19
CA LEU A 189 -21.26 -28.14 17.47
C LEU A 189 -21.64 -29.59 17.94
N HIS A 190 -21.02 -30.60 17.39
CA HIS A 190 -21.25 -32.01 17.78
C HIS A 190 -20.34 -32.41 18.91
#